data_ff3818e5edcf5457a24813e77da29dfc
#
_entry.id   ff3818e5edcf5457a24813e77da29dfc
#
_cell.length_a   1.000
_cell.length_b   1.000
_cell.length_c   1.000
_cell.angle_alpha   90.00
_cell.angle_beta   90.00
_cell.angle_gamma   90.00
#
_symmetry.space_group_name_H-M   'P 1'
#
loop_
_entity.id
_entity.type
_entity.pdbx_description
1 polymer ?
#
loop_
_entity_poly.entity_id
_entity_poly.type
_entity_poly.pdbx_seq_one_letter_code
_entity_poly.pdbx_strand_id
1 'polypeptide(L)'
;VHYLHASRGVDCSPEQIIIGAGNDYLLLLLQKLFGDVRTVAMENETYLRAYRIFCSNAYRICVTDMDEKGMCAASLEQTNADLAYVMPAHQFPTGAVMPVGRRLELLGWAKEKENRYLIEDDHDSEFRDKGKPIPALQSLDRREKVIYMGTFSKSIAPAIRVSYLVLPRRLLTLYEQNCSFLSSTVSRIDQAVLNRFIAEGYFER
;
A
#
# COMPACT_ATOMS: atom_id res chain seq x y z
N VAL A 1 2.66 12.78 -7.88
CA VAL A 1 3.29 13.33 -6.64
C VAL A 1 2.39 14.36 -5.99
N HIS A 2 2.07 15.49 -6.67
CA HIS A 2 1.28 16.57 -6.08
C HIS A 2 -0.04 16.12 -5.45
N TYR A 3 -0.82 15.33 -6.18
CA TYR A 3 -2.06 14.73 -5.68
C TYR A 3 -1.84 13.91 -4.39
N LEU A 4 -0.84 13.02 -4.38
CA LEU A 4 -0.53 12.18 -3.21
C LEU A 4 -0.15 12.99 -1.97
N HIS A 5 0.65 14.03 -2.19
CA HIS A 5 1.03 14.93 -1.11
C HIS A 5 -0.17 15.72 -0.56
N ALA A 6 -0.96 16.33 -1.45
CA ALA A 6 -2.10 17.16 -1.06
C ALA A 6 -3.24 16.36 -0.41
N SER A 7 -3.58 15.18 -0.97
CA SER A 7 -4.73 14.41 -0.52
C SER A 7 -4.43 13.46 0.65
N ARG A 8 -3.21 12.93 0.73
CA ARG A 8 -2.84 11.87 1.69
C ARG A 8 -1.62 12.19 2.54
N GLY A 9 -0.94 13.30 2.28
CA GLY A 9 0.32 13.65 2.95
C GLY A 9 1.48 12.71 2.61
N VAL A 10 1.34 11.88 1.56
CA VAL A 10 2.39 10.94 1.14
C VAL A 10 3.59 11.72 0.62
N ASP A 11 4.73 11.52 1.24
CA ASP A 11 6.00 12.12 0.84
C ASP A 11 6.73 11.18 -0.12
N CYS A 12 6.82 11.58 -1.39
CA CYS A 12 7.48 10.79 -2.42
C CYS A 12 7.98 11.64 -3.59
N SER A 13 8.93 11.09 -4.33
CA SER A 13 9.41 11.61 -5.61
C SER A 13 8.92 10.72 -6.78
N PRO A 14 8.94 11.23 -8.03
CA PRO A 14 8.41 10.50 -9.18
C PRO A 14 9.01 9.10 -9.39
N GLU A 15 10.30 8.95 -9.14
CA GLU A 15 11.03 7.69 -9.30
C GLU A 15 10.59 6.59 -8.31
N GLN A 16 9.94 6.97 -7.22
CA GLN A 16 9.37 6.01 -6.25
C GLN A 16 8.02 5.44 -6.69
N ILE A 17 7.38 6.03 -7.72
CA ILE A 17 6.02 5.68 -8.12
C ILE A 17 6.05 4.64 -9.24
N ILE A 18 5.53 3.46 -8.95
CA ILE A 18 5.36 2.37 -9.91
C ILE A 18 3.88 2.23 -10.24
N ILE A 19 3.53 2.37 -11.53
CA ILE A 19 2.15 2.28 -12.01
C ILE A 19 1.87 0.87 -12.51
N GLY A 20 0.72 0.30 -12.12
CA GLY A 20 0.32 -1.04 -12.51
C GLY A 20 -1.18 -1.20 -12.75
N ALA A 21 -1.57 -2.24 -13.47
CA ALA A 21 -2.95 -2.56 -13.84
C ALA A 21 -3.75 -3.17 -12.68
N GLY A 22 -3.94 -2.40 -11.61
CA GLY A 22 -4.67 -2.78 -10.41
C GLY A 22 -3.77 -3.36 -9.31
N ASN A 23 -4.32 -3.39 -8.09
CA ASN A 23 -3.61 -3.85 -6.89
C ASN A 23 -3.10 -5.28 -7.00
N ASP A 24 -3.84 -6.13 -7.72
CA ASP A 24 -3.44 -7.54 -7.93
C ASP A 24 -2.06 -7.63 -8.57
N TYR A 25 -1.85 -6.90 -9.68
CA TYR A 25 -0.56 -6.85 -10.36
C TYR A 25 0.54 -6.30 -9.45
N LEU A 26 0.24 -5.26 -8.68
CA LEU A 26 1.22 -4.64 -7.79
C LEU A 26 1.64 -5.56 -6.65
N LEU A 27 0.72 -6.36 -6.09
CA LEU A 27 1.05 -7.39 -5.09
C LEU A 27 1.91 -8.51 -5.69
N LEU A 28 1.65 -8.93 -6.94
CA LEU A 28 2.51 -9.87 -7.67
C LEU A 28 3.91 -9.27 -7.91
N LEU A 29 3.98 -8.00 -8.25
CA LEU A 29 5.24 -7.28 -8.47
C LEU A 29 6.09 -7.22 -7.19
N LEU A 30 5.48 -7.06 -6.01
CA LEU A 30 6.21 -7.08 -4.74
C LEU A 30 6.92 -8.41 -4.49
N GLN A 31 6.32 -9.54 -4.86
CA GLN A 31 6.98 -10.83 -4.76
C GLN A 31 8.21 -10.90 -5.68
N LYS A 32 8.07 -10.39 -6.91
CA LYS A 32 9.19 -10.31 -7.85
C LYS A 32 10.27 -9.34 -7.36
N LEU A 33 9.88 -8.23 -6.76
CA LEU A 33 10.77 -7.23 -6.18
C LEU A 33 11.69 -7.84 -5.13
N PHE A 34 11.12 -8.54 -4.15
CA PHE A 34 11.90 -9.14 -3.07
C PHE A 34 12.71 -10.35 -3.50
N GLY A 35 12.25 -11.11 -4.48
CA GLY A 35 12.96 -12.24 -5.09
C GLY A 35 13.09 -13.49 -4.21
N ASP A 36 12.74 -13.42 -2.96
CA ASP A 36 12.80 -14.50 -1.97
C ASP A 36 11.44 -14.75 -1.31
N VAL A 37 11.35 -15.85 -0.56
CA VAL A 37 10.14 -16.18 0.19
C VAL A 37 10.06 -15.28 1.43
N ARG A 38 9.01 -14.47 1.51
CA ARG A 38 8.74 -13.61 2.66
C ARG A 38 7.55 -14.13 3.47
N THR A 39 7.55 -13.82 4.76
CA THR A 39 6.41 -14.04 5.63
C THR A 39 5.61 -12.75 5.74
N VAL A 40 4.32 -12.81 5.36
CA VAL A 40 3.39 -11.68 5.42
C VAL A 40 2.42 -11.88 6.57
N ALA A 41 2.39 -10.94 7.50
CA ALA A 41 1.36 -10.85 8.51
C ALA A 41 0.11 -10.21 7.93
N MET A 42 -1.04 -10.83 8.15
CA MET A 42 -2.35 -10.33 7.76
C MET A 42 -3.31 -10.45 8.94
N GLU A 43 -4.25 -9.53 9.02
CA GLU A 43 -5.31 -9.54 10.02
C GLU A 43 -6.19 -10.79 9.86
N ASN A 44 -6.72 -11.33 10.96
CA ASN A 44 -7.64 -12.47 10.95
C ASN A 44 -8.93 -12.19 10.16
N GLU A 45 -9.38 -10.92 10.12
CA GLU A 45 -10.41 -10.44 9.20
C GLU A 45 -9.73 -9.56 8.14
N THR A 46 -9.48 -10.10 6.96
CA THR A 46 -8.70 -9.42 5.93
C THR A 46 -9.35 -9.46 4.56
N TYR A 47 -8.83 -8.64 3.64
CA TYR A 47 -9.25 -8.65 2.24
C TYR A 47 -8.88 -9.96 1.56
N LEU A 48 -9.85 -10.84 1.39
CA LEU A 48 -9.67 -12.21 0.91
C LEU A 48 -8.92 -12.29 -0.44
N ARG A 49 -9.08 -11.28 -1.31
CA ARG A 49 -8.39 -11.26 -2.61
C ARG A 49 -6.89 -11.06 -2.43
N ALA A 50 -6.46 -10.13 -1.58
CA ALA A 50 -5.05 -9.94 -1.25
C ALA A 50 -4.47 -11.21 -0.60
N TYR A 51 -5.18 -11.80 0.35
CA TYR A 51 -4.80 -13.07 0.96
C TYR A 51 -4.54 -14.17 -0.08
N ARG A 52 -5.47 -14.36 -1.03
CA ARG A 52 -5.31 -15.37 -2.10
C ARG A 52 -4.12 -15.08 -3.00
N ILE A 53 -3.85 -13.80 -3.30
CA ILE A 53 -2.69 -13.40 -4.10
C ILE A 53 -1.40 -13.75 -3.36
N PHE A 54 -1.29 -13.41 -2.09
CA PHE A 54 -0.11 -13.76 -1.30
C PHE A 54 0.07 -15.29 -1.22
N CYS A 55 -0.99 -16.05 -0.96
CA CYS A 55 -0.91 -17.52 -0.94
C CYS A 55 -0.46 -18.12 -2.28
N SER A 56 -0.89 -17.52 -3.42
CA SER A 56 -0.53 -18.03 -4.76
C SER A 56 0.91 -17.70 -5.18
N ASN A 57 1.62 -16.83 -4.45
CA ASN A 57 2.92 -16.28 -4.83
C ASN A 57 4.07 -16.66 -3.91
N ALA A 58 4.07 -17.86 -3.37
CA ALA A 58 5.12 -18.36 -2.49
C ALA A 58 5.39 -17.53 -1.21
N TYR A 59 4.48 -16.62 -0.83
CA TYR A 59 4.53 -16.00 0.49
C TYR A 59 4.07 -16.97 1.58
N ARG A 60 4.70 -16.91 2.73
CA ARG A 60 4.18 -17.53 3.95
C ARG A 60 3.25 -16.55 4.63
N ILE A 61 2.06 -16.98 4.98
CA ILE A 61 1.10 -16.13 5.68
C ILE A 61 1.12 -16.48 7.15
N CYS A 62 1.21 -15.46 8.00
CA CYS A 62 0.89 -15.56 9.40
C CYS A 62 -0.30 -14.64 9.72
N VAL A 63 -1.21 -15.18 10.51
CA VAL A 63 -2.42 -14.44 10.92
C VAL A 63 -2.13 -13.72 12.23
N THR A 64 -2.51 -12.46 12.30
CA THR A 64 -2.43 -11.64 13.50
C THR A 64 -3.82 -11.29 13.99
N ASP A 65 -3.95 -11.12 15.29
CA ASP A 65 -5.18 -10.59 15.88
C ASP A 65 -5.39 -9.13 15.46
N MET A 66 -6.63 -8.73 15.40
CA MET A 66 -7.05 -7.34 15.27
C MET A 66 -8.10 -6.99 16.31
N ASP A 67 -8.22 -5.70 16.57
CA ASP A 67 -9.26 -5.10 17.41
C ASP A 67 -9.98 -3.98 16.64
N GLU A 68 -10.79 -3.18 17.32
CA GLU A 68 -11.49 -2.03 16.72
C GLU A 68 -10.53 -0.94 16.15
N LYS A 69 -9.22 -1.07 16.40
CA LYS A 69 -8.17 -0.17 15.90
C LYS A 69 -7.34 -0.79 14.75
N GLY A 70 -7.74 -1.97 14.26
CA GLY A 70 -7.03 -2.73 13.24
C GLY A 70 -5.97 -3.68 13.83
N MET A 71 -4.96 -4.03 13.05
CA MET A 71 -3.91 -5.00 13.42
C MET A 71 -3.31 -4.74 14.80
N CYS A 72 -3.31 -5.77 15.65
CA CYS A 72 -2.73 -5.69 16.99
C CYS A 72 -1.20 -5.77 16.91
N ALA A 73 -0.50 -4.71 17.32
CA ALA A 73 0.96 -4.66 17.29
C ALA A 73 1.60 -5.75 18.17
N ALA A 74 1.03 -6.04 19.33
CA ALA A 74 1.53 -7.09 20.23
C ALA A 74 1.41 -8.50 19.61
N SER A 75 0.34 -8.78 18.85
CA SER A 75 0.20 -10.03 18.11
C SER A 75 1.21 -10.09 16.96
N LEU A 76 1.42 -8.98 16.25
CA LEU A 76 2.41 -8.88 15.16
C LEU A 76 3.84 -9.12 15.65
N GLU A 77 4.22 -8.60 16.82
CA GLU A 77 5.53 -8.79 17.42
C GLU A 77 5.87 -10.26 17.72
N GLN A 78 4.85 -11.07 18.00
CA GLN A 78 5.00 -12.50 18.25
C GLN A 78 5.23 -13.32 16.97
N THR A 79 5.08 -12.69 15.79
CA THR A 79 5.28 -13.35 14.51
C THR A 79 6.72 -13.23 14.02
N ASN A 80 7.09 -14.14 13.09
CA ASN A 80 8.33 -14.02 12.31
C ASN A 80 8.10 -13.30 10.97
N ALA A 81 7.13 -12.38 10.91
CA ALA A 81 6.80 -11.67 9.68
C ALA A 81 7.92 -10.71 9.26
N ASP A 82 8.13 -10.66 7.94
CA ASP A 82 8.98 -9.67 7.27
C ASP A 82 8.13 -8.50 6.74
N LEU A 83 6.89 -8.79 6.40
CA LEU A 83 5.93 -7.84 5.86
C LEU A 83 4.65 -7.86 6.70
N ALA A 84 3.99 -6.71 6.86
CA ALA A 84 2.63 -6.65 7.40
C ALA A 84 1.74 -5.88 6.41
N TYR A 85 0.63 -6.51 5.97
CA TYR A 85 -0.34 -5.91 5.08
C TYR A 85 -1.48 -5.30 5.89
N VAL A 86 -1.69 -4.01 5.74
CA VAL A 86 -2.64 -3.22 6.54
C VAL A 86 -3.43 -2.24 5.70
N MET A 87 -4.65 -1.93 6.13
CA MET A 87 -5.55 -0.93 5.53
C MET A 87 -5.91 0.15 6.56
N PRO A 88 -4.98 1.08 6.89
CA PRO A 88 -5.13 1.97 8.05
C PRO A 88 -6.22 3.04 7.90
N ALA A 89 -6.56 3.42 6.67
CA ALA A 89 -7.57 4.45 6.42
C ALA A 89 -8.98 3.91 6.56
N HIS A 90 -9.22 2.67 6.14
CA HIS A 90 -10.49 2.00 6.17
C HIS A 90 -10.29 0.50 6.00
N GLN A 91 -10.19 -0.22 7.12
CA GLN A 91 -9.98 -1.66 7.12
C GLN A 91 -11.17 -2.39 6.47
N PHE A 92 -10.90 -3.28 5.56
CA PHE A 92 -11.91 -4.12 4.95
C PHE A 92 -11.81 -5.57 5.49
N PRO A 93 -12.90 -6.18 5.99
CA PRO A 93 -14.30 -5.75 5.83
C PRO A 93 -14.90 -4.95 7.01
N THR A 94 -14.17 -4.71 8.09
CA THR A 94 -14.73 -4.20 9.35
C THR A 94 -15.05 -2.72 9.34
N GLY A 95 -14.41 -1.94 8.45
CA GLY A 95 -14.53 -0.48 8.44
C GLY A 95 -13.72 0.23 9.52
N ALA A 96 -12.89 -0.49 10.28
CA ALA A 96 -12.06 0.10 11.32
C ALA A 96 -11.09 1.15 10.75
N VAL A 97 -10.94 2.26 11.46
CA VAL A 97 -9.98 3.31 11.13
C VAL A 97 -8.85 3.26 12.14
N MET A 98 -7.64 2.99 11.68
CA MET A 98 -6.47 2.87 12.54
C MET A 98 -6.04 4.22 13.12
N PRO A 99 -6.08 4.40 14.46
CA PRO A 99 -5.66 5.65 15.09
C PRO A 99 -4.13 5.83 15.02
N VAL A 100 -3.68 7.08 15.15
CA VAL A 100 -2.25 7.45 15.05
C VAL A 100 -1.36 6.63 16.01
N GLY A 101 -1.82 6.37 17.23
CA GLY A 101 -1.08 5.56 18.20
C GLY A 101 -0.74 4.16 17.65
N ARG A 102 -1.74 3.45 17.10
CA ARG A 102 -1.52 2.13 16.50
C ARG A 102 -0.60 2.18 15.28
N ARG A 103 -0.71 3.21 14.44
CA ARG A 103 0.20 3.41 13.30
C ARG A 103 1.65 3.55 13.76
N LEU A 104 1.90 4.30 14.84
CA LEU A 104 3.23 4.45 15.41
C LEU A 104 3.77 3.15 16.02
N GLU A 105 2.93 2.32 16.63
CA GLU A 105 3.29 0.99 17.11
C GLU A 105 3.76 0.10 15.95
N LEU A 106 2.99 0.04 14.85
CA LEU A 106 3.37 -0.73 13.65
C LEU A 106 4.64 -0.22 12.98
N LEU A 107 4.82 1.10 12.90
CA LEU A 107 6.09 1.70 12.43
C LEU A 107 7.24 1.35 13.38
N GLY A 108 6.96 1.25 14.70
CA GLY A 108 7.90 0.75 15.70
C GLY A 108 8.39 -0.65 15.35
N TRP A 109 7.47 -1.57 15.13
CA TRP A 109 7.77 -2.94 14.72
C TRP A 109 8.60 -3.02 13.42
N ALA A 110 8.23 -2.23 12.42
CA ALA A 110 8.92 -2.25 11.12
C ALA A 110 10.37 -1.75 11.21
N LYS A 111 10.65 -0.77 12.07
CA LYS A 111 12.01 -0.20 12.23
C LYS A 111 12.98 -1.11 12.97
N GLU A 112 12.51 -2.10 13.75
CA GLU A 112 13.37 -2.97 14.55
C GLU A 112 14.27 -3.88 13.72
N LYS A 113 13.82 -4.27 12.50
CA LYS A 113 14.61 -5.09 11.59
C LYS A 113 14.72 -4.45 10.21
N GLU A 114 15.89 -4.55 9.60
CA GLU A 114 16.19 -3.92 8.32
C GLU A 114 15.28 -4.44 7.19
N ASN A 115 14.96 -5.72 7.20
CA ASN A 115 14.16 -6.40 6.17
C ASN A 115 12.64 -6.33 6.40
N ARG A 116 12.16 -5.68 7.48
CA ARG A 116 10.72 -5.51 7.73
C ARG A 116 10.15 -4.30 6.99
N TYR A 117 8.94 -4.47 6.42
CA TYR A 117 8.17 -3.40 5.79
C TYR A 117 6.68 -3.53 6.10
N LEU A 118 5.99 -2.40 6.06
CA LEU A 118 4.52 -2.33 6.06
C LEU A 118 4.04 -2.13 4.62
N ILE A 119 3.03 -2.87 4.19
CA ILE A 119 2.31 -2.65 2.94
C ILE A 119 1.01 -1.96 3.34
N GLU A 120 0.92 -0.66 3.08
CA GLU A 120 -0.29 0.12 3.30
C GLU A 120 -1.15 0.08 2.06
N ASP A 121 -2.31 -0.59 2.11
CA ASP A 121 -3.31 -0.58 1.04
C ASP A 121 -4.36 0.49 1.32
N ASP A 122 -4.30 1.56 0.53
CA ASP A 122 -5.18 2.71 0.60
C ASP A 122 -6.14 2.70 -0.60
N HIS A 123 -7.20 1.90 -0.49
CA HIS A 123 -8.05 1.56 -1.63
C HIS A 123 -9.29 2.43 -1.80
N ASP A 124 -9.69 3.22 -0.79
CA ASP A 124 -10.94 4.00 -0.80
C ASP A 124 -10.93 5.25 0.08
N SER A 125 -9.78 5.73 0.46
CA SER A 125 -9.63 6.89 1.35
C SER A 125 -10.13 8.21 0.78
N GLU A 126 -10.39 8.28 -0.52
CA GLU A 126 -11.02 9.44 -1.17
C GLU A 126 -12.51 9.56 -0.82
N PHE A 127 -13.18 8.44 -0.48
CA PHE A 127 -14.61 8.44 -0.14
C PHE A 127 -14.81 8.75 1.34
N ARG A 128 -15.12 10.02 1.64
CA ARG A 128 -15.46 10.46 2.99
C ARG A 128 -16.66 11.37 2.98
N ASP A 129 -17.62 11.04 3.82
CA ASP A 129 -18.82 11.85 3.97
C ASP A 129 -18.57 13.15 4.76
N LYS A 130 -17.59 13.18 5.65
CA LYS A 130 -17.26 14.38 6.49
C LYS A 130 -15.86 14.29 7.10
N GLY A 131 -15.20 15.46 7.28
CA GLY A 131 -13.97 15.65 8.04
C GLY A 131 -12.71 15.86 7.19
N LYS A 132 -11.59 16.19 7.87
CA LYS A 132 -10.29 16.34 7.22
C LYS A 132 -9.75 14.96 6.80
N PRO A 133 -9.05 14.84 5.66
CA PRO A 133 -8.39 13.60 5.28
C PRO A 133 -7.49 13.09 6.41
N ILE A 134 -7.57 11.80 6.74
CA ILE A 134 -6.58 11.19 7.64
C ILE A 134 -5.33 10.97 6.80
N PRO A 135 -4.18 11.52 7.20
CA PRO A 135 -2.94 11.28 6.48
C PRO A 135 -2.64 9.79 6.38
N ALA A 136 -1.98 9.37 5.31
CA ALA A 136 -1.52 7.99 5.16
C ALA A 136 -0.57 7.59 6.31
N LEU A 137 -0.46 6.30 6.61
CA LEU A 137 0.53 5.78 7.54
C LEU A 137 1.94 6.12 7.05
N GLN A 138 2.16 6.06 5.72
CA GLN A 138 3.40 6.45 5.06
C GLN A 138 3.83 7.89 5.43
N SER A 139 2.91 8.83 5.60
CA SER A 139 3.23 10.21 5.98
C SER A 139 3.92 10.35 7.35
N LEU A 140 3.73 9.37 8.22
CA LEU A 140 4.36 9.29 9.55
C LEU A 140 5.71 8.56 9.51
N ASP A 141 6.03 7.89 8.41
CA ASP A 141 7.24 7.09 8.27
C ASP A 141 8.47 7.96 8.06
N ARG A 142 9.41 7.89 9.00
CA ARG A 142 10.71 8.58 8.94
C ARG A 142 11.88 7.64 8.64
N ARG A 143 11.58 6.35 8.37
CA ARG A 143 12.59 5.30 8.22
C ARG A 143 12.47 4.52 6.91
N GLU A 144 11.61 4.98 6.01
CA GLU A 144 11.39 4.35 4.71
C GLU A 144 11.02 2.85 4.85
N LYS A 145 10.02 2.58 5.68
CA LYS A 145 9.51 1.24 6.00
C LYS A 145 8.14 0.95 5.40
N VAL A 146 7.49 1.94 4.81
CA VAL A 146 6.14 1.79 4.26
C VAL A 146 6.17 1.74 2.75
N ILE A 147 5.65 0.66 2.19
CA ILE A 147 5.28 0.52 0.79
C ILE A 147 3.82 0.95 0.70
N TYR A 148 3.57 2.13 0.15
CA TYR A 148 2.21 2.64 0.02
C TYR A 148 1.60 2.20 -1.31
N MET A 149 0.37 1.72 -1.28
CA MET A 149 -0.38 1.28 -2.45
C MET A 149 -1.72 2.01 -2.52
N GLY A 150 -2.04 2.56 -3.69
CA GLY A 150 -3.31 3.22 -3.95
C GLY A 150 -3.88 2.85 -5.32
N THR A 151 -5.18 3.16 -5.52
CA THR A 151 -5.89 2.82 -6.75
C THR A 151 -6.87 3.89 -7.16
N PHE A 152 -6.99 4.13 -8.46
CA PHE A 152 -8.04 4.99 -9.06
C PHE A 152 -9.27 4.19 -9.49
N SER A 153 -9.26 2.85 -9.33
CA SER A 153 -10.36 1.99 -9.79
C SER A 153 -11.66 2.19 -9.03
N LYS A 154 -11.61 2.66 -7.78
CA LYS A 154 -12.81 2.98 -7.01
C LYS A 154 -13.26 4.42 -7.19
N SER A 155 -12.30 5.34 -7.20
CA SER A 155 -12.58 6.78 -7.22
C SER A 155 -12.96 7.33 -8.61
N ILE A 156 -12.54 6.66 -9.70
CA ILE A 156 -12.88 7.10 -11.06
C ILE A 156 -13.82 6.10 -11.72
N ALA A 157 -13.33 4.93 -12.03
CA ALA A 157 -14.11 3.84 -12.61
C ALA A 157 -13.40 2.50 -12.43
N PRO A 158 -14.11 1.40 -12.10
CA PRO A 158 -13.50 0.08 -11.95
C PRO A 158 -12.77 -0.41 -13.20
N ALA A 159 -13.20 0.03 -14.38
CA ALA A 159 -12.64 -0.36 -15.67
C ALA A 159 -11.28 0.27 -15.97
N ILE A 160 -10.91 1.39 -15.34
CA ILE A 160 -9.65 2.09 -15.61
C ILE A 160 -8.43 1.27 -15.18
N ARG A 161 -8.57 0.42 -14.16
CA ARG A 161 -7.55 -0.49 -13.68
C ARG A 161 -6.17 0.16 -13.46
N VAL A 162 -6.11 1.39 -13.02
CA VAL A 162 -4.86 2.09 -12.70
C VAL A 162 -4.66 2.11 -11.19
N SER A 163 -3.60 1.47 -10.76
CA SER A 163 -3.12 1.49 -9.37
C SER A 163 -1.64 1.84 -9.34
N TYR A 164 -1.13 2.17 -8.17
CA TYR A 164 0.26 2.58 -8.02
C TYR A 164 0.84 2.13 -6.68
N LEU A 165 2.16 1.88 -6.67
CA LEU A 165 2.99 1.74 -5.47
C LEU A 165 3.84 2.99 -5.32
N VAL A 166 4.05 3.41 -4.08
CA VAL A 166 5.15 4.31 -3.70
C VAL A 166 6.15 3.48 -2.90
N LEU A 167 7.28 3.21 -3.51
CA LEU A 167 8.35 2.42 -2.89
C LEU A 167 9.21 3.30 -1.99
N PRO A 168 9.64 2.82 -0.81
CA PRO A 168 10.75 3.39 -0.08
C PRO A 168 11.98 3.54 -0.97
N ARG A 169 12.74 4.64 -0.86
CA ARG A 169 13.95 4.87 -1.68
C ARG A 169 14.96 3.72 -1.59
N ARG A 170 15.09 3.12 -0.42
CA ARG A 170 15.97 1.96 -0.19
C ARG A 170 15.60 0.72 -1.02
N LEU A 171 14.37 0.62 -1.52
CA LEU A 171 13.93 -0.46 -2.40
C LEU A 171 14.11 -0.16 -3.89
N LEU A 172 14.48 1.07 -4.28
CA LEU A 172 14.62 1.43 -5.69
C LEU A 172 15.73 0.64 -6.39
N THR A 173 16.89 0.48 -5.77
CA THR A 173 17.98 -0.34 -6.32
C THR A 173 17.52 -1.78 -6.51
N LEU A 174 16.79 -2.35 -5.57
CA LEU A 174 16.23 -3.69 -5.68
C LEU A 174 15.20 -3.79 -6.80
N TYR A 175 14.37 -2.74 -6.96
CA TYR A 175 13.43 -2.65 -8.07
C TYR A 175 14.14 -2.59 -9.42
N GLU A 176 15.18 -1.81 -9.55
CA GLU A 176 15.98 -1.73 -10.77
C GLU A 176 16.59 -3.08 -11.15
N GLN A 177 17.11 -3.80 -10.18
CA GLN A 177 17.70 -5.12 -10.39
C GLN A 177 16.69 -6.20 -10.78
N ASN A 178 15.54 -6.24 -10.10
CA ASN A 178 14.61 -7.35 -10.17
C ASN A 178 13.39 -7.11 -11.06
N CYS A 179 13.05 -5.85 -11.36
CA CYS A 179 11.77 -5.49 -11.98
C CYS A 179 11.87 -4.50 -13.15
N SER A 180 12.98 -3.78 -13.32
CA SER A 180 13.09 -2.71 -14.33
C SER A 180 12.88 -3.18 -15.79
N PHE A 181 13.13 -4.45 -16.07
CA PHE A 181 12.90 -5.05 -17.38
C PHE A 181 11.42 -5.34 -17.69
N LEU A 182 10.53 -5.25 -16.70
CA LEU A 182 9.10 -5.47 -16.88
C LEU A 182 8.46 -4.25 -17.55
N SER A 183 7.68 -4.49 -18.60
CA SER A 183 6.93 -3.43 -19.26
C SER A 183 5.80 -2.92 -18.38
N SER A 184 5.46 -1.63 -18.53
CA SER A 184 4.27 -1.07 -17.89
C SER A 184 3.00 -1.81 -18.34
N THR A 185 2.17 -2.20 -17.39
CA THR A 185 0.89 -2.87 -17.66
C THR A 185 -0.26 -1.89 -17.89
N VAL A 186 -0.02 -0.59 -17.75
CA VAL A 186 -0.98 0.48 -18.03
C VAL A 186 -0.53 1.24 -19.27
N SER A 187 -1.42 1.45 -20.22
CA SER A 187 -1.11 2.17 -21.46
C SER A 187 -0.69 3.61 -21.18
N ARG A 188 0.22 4.16 -21.98
CA ARG A 188 0.60 5.58 -21.88
C ARG A 188 -0.57 6.53 -22.18
N ILE A 189 -1.54 6.09 -22.98
CA ILE A 189 -2.75 6.86 -23.28
C ILE A 189 -3.58 7.01 -22.01
N ASP A 190 -3.85 5.90 -21.30
CA ASP A 190 -4.62 5.94 -20.05
C ASP A 190 -3.91 6.78 -18.98
N GLN A 191 -2.59 6.65 -18.89
CA GLN A 191 -1.80 7.48 -17.97
C GLN A 191 -1.89 8.98 -18.32
N ALA A 192 -1.86 9.35 -19.62
CA ALA A 192 -1.97 10.73 -20.06
C ALA A 192 -3.37 11.30 -19.81
N VAL A 193 -4.42 10.52 -20.09
CA VAL A 193 -5.82 10.89 -19.79
C VAL A 193 -6.01 11.12 -18.30
N LEU A 194 -5.54 10.17 -17.48
CA LEU A 194 -5.64 10.28 -16.01
C LEU A 194 -4.87 11.49 -15.48
N ASN A 195 -3.66 11.72 -15.98
CA ASN A 195 -2.85 12.86 -15.58
C ASN A 195 -3.58 14.20 -15.88
N ARG A 196 -4.17 14.31 -17.06
CA ARG A 196 -4.94 15.50 -17.44
C ARG A 196 -6.19 15.66 -16.57
N PHE A 197 -6.92 14.58 -16.31
CA PHE A 197 -8.11 14.56 -15.46
C PHE A 197 -7.81 15.07 -14.04
N ILE A 198 -6.70 14.63 -13.46
CA ILE A 198 -6.24 15.09 -12.14
C ILE A 198 -5.73 16.53 -12.19
N ALA A 199 -4.91 16.87 -13.20
CA ALA A 199 -4.30 18.20 -13.30
C ALA A 199 -5.30 19.33 -13.53
N GLU A 200 -6.40 19.05 -14.25
CA GLU A 200 -7.49 19.99 -14.48
C GLU A 200 -8.52 20.07 -13.34
N GLY A 201 -8.27 19.35 -12.23
CA GLY A 201 -9.11 19.37 -11.01
C GLY A 201 -10.46 18.68 -11.17
N TYR A 202 -10.65 17.83 -12.17
CA TYR A 202 -11.89 17.05 -12.32
C TYR A 202 -12.03 15.95 -11.26
N PHE A 203 -10.92 15.50 -10.71
CA PHE A 203 -10.88 14.45 -9.70
C PHE A 203 -11.39 14.92 -8.32
N GLU A 204 -11.32 16.23 -8.05
CA GLU A 204 -11.69 16.83 -6.75
C GLU A 204 -13.12 17.40 -6.74
N ARG A 205 -13.86 17.27 -7.82
CA ARG A 205 -15.26 17.74 -7.99
C ARG A 205 -16.26 16.64 -7.73
#